data_9cacdff3562074e66c84a5e14e44c71f
#
_entry.id   9cacdff3562074e66c84a5e14e44c71f
#
_cell.length_a   1.000
_cell.length_b   1.000
_cell.length_c   1.000
_cell.angle_alpha   90.00
_cell.angle_beta   90.00
_cell.angle_gamma   90.00
#
_symmetry.space_group_name_H-M   'P 1'
#
loop_
_entity.id
_entity.type
_entity.pdbx_description
1 polymer ?
#
loop_
_entity_poly.entity_id
_entity_poly.type
_entity_poly.pdbx_seq_one_letter_code
_entity_poly.pdbx_strand_id
1 'polypeptide(L)'
;QEMFRDADKLYECCIEAESQYSPDGMTPMFDLQVEAEILGCDLAWYDNTPPTVCSHPLEGELVIPTRRIQKTDGRIPLILDVMRRFKAAKPDIAMYGLVCGPFTLASHLRGTNIFMDMYDDEDGVKALVAYCEEVVREVAEYYIEAGCDIIAAVDPLVSQISPDMFETFLSGPYTKFFASMREKGMPSSFFVCGDATKNIEPMCLTRPDCIAIDENVDIVEAKKLTDAHGITISGNLQLTITMLLGTQQDNQKAAIELMDKMGTHRFI
;
A
#
# COMPACT_ATOMS: atom_id res chain seq x y z
N GLN A 1 -5.03 6.38 17.98
CA GLN A 1 -4.87 7.79 17.63
C GLN A 1 -3.52 8.37 18.05
N GLU A 2 -3.12 8.26 19.33
CA GLU A 2 -1.86 8.83 19.84
C GLU A 2 -0.62 8.28 19.13
N MET A 3 -0.57 6.97 18.91
CA MET A 3 0.53 6.28 18.22
C MET A 3 0.85 6.90 16.84
N PHE A 4 -0.17 7.30 16.08
CA PHE A 4 0.02 7.90 14.74
C PHE A 4 0.53 9.36 14.76
N ARG A 5 0.64 9.97 15.94
CA ARG A 5 1.03 11.37 16.14
C ARG A 5 2.23 11.57 17.06
N ASP A 6 2.78 10.48 17.59
CA ASP A 6 3.90 10.49 18.53
C ASP A 6 4.93 9.45 18.12
N ALA A 7 6.13 9.91 17.77
CA ALA A 7 7.20 9.04 17.28
C ALA A 7 7.68 8.03 18.33
N ASP A 8 7.72 8.43 19.61
CA ASP A 8 8.16 7.55 20.68
C ASP A 8 7.17 6.41 20.91
N LYS A 9 5.86 6.75 20.95
CA LYS A 9 4.80 5.74 21.09
C LYS A 9 4.76 4.79 19.89
N LEU A 10 4.89 5.31 18.68
CA LEU A 10 4.93 4.48 17.47
C LEU A 10 6.14 3.56 17.50
N TYR A 11 7.32 4.06 17.86
CA TYR A 11 8.54 3.27 17.97
C TYR A 11 8.41 2.18 19.03
N GLU A 12 7.89 2.51 20.22
CA GLU A 12 7.65 1.54 21.30
C GLU A 12 6.71 0.42 20.84
N CYS A 13 5.61 0.76 20.15
CA CYS A 13 4.70 -0.24 19.57
C CYS A 13 5.39 -1.15 18.56
N CYS A 14 6.26 -0.61 17.69
CA CYS A 14 7.01 -1.42 16.73
C CYS A 14 7.96 -2.42 17.43
N ILE A 15 8.69 -1.96 18.44
CA ILE A 15 9.61 -2.81 19.21
C ILE A 15 8.87 -3.88 20.02
N GLU A 16 7.73 -3.53 20.60
CA GLU A 16 6.88 -4.48 21.33
C GLU A 16 6.33 -5.56 20.38
N ALA A 17 5.77 -5.16 19.23
CA ALA A 17 5.25 -6.08 18.24
C ALA A 17 6.35 -7.02 17.69
N GLU A 18 7.53 -6.50 17.40
CA GLU A 18 8.67 -7.32 16.97
C GLU A 18 9.07 -8.32 18.07
N SER A 19 9.17 -7.87 19.32
CA SER A 19 9.53 -8.74 20.45
C SER A 19 8.48 -9.85 20.69
N GLN A 20 7.21 -9.55 20.43
CA GLN A 20 6.10 -10.50 20.65
C GLN A 20 5.97 -11.52 19.52
N TYR A 21 6.14 -11.10 18.27
CA TYR A 21 5.83 -11.91 17.10
C TYR A 21 7.05 -12.39 16.32
N SER A 22 8.21 -11.76 16.52
CA SER A 22 9.46 -12.05 15.80
C SER A 22 9.29 -12.21 14.28
N PRO A 23 8.66 -11.22 13.59
CA PRO A 23 8.42 -11.30 12.16
C PRO A 23 9.73 -11.13 11.37
N ASP A 24 9.80 -11.73 10.18
CA ASP A 24 10.92 -11.52 9.24
C ASP A 24 10.84 -10.14 8.56
N GLY A 25 9.65 -9.56 8.49
CA GLY A 25 9.41 -8.24 7.91
C GLY A 25 8.31 -7.47 8.64
N MET A 26 8.43 -6.14 8.66
CA MET A 26 7.52 -5.27 9.40
C MET A 26 7.39 -3.90 8.76
N THR A 27 6.22 -3.28 8.89
CA THR A 27 6.04 -1.86 8.57
C THR A 27 5.91 -1.05 9.85
N PRO A 28 6.66 0.06 10.00
CA PRO A 28 6.51 0.94 11.15
C PRO A 28 5.15 1.63 11.23
N MET A 29 4.53 1.93 10.08
CA MET A 29 3.21 2.56 10.03
C MET A 29 2.40 2.04 8.85
N PHE A 30 1.16 1.66 9.10
CA PHE A 30 0.18 1.36 8.08
C PHE A 30 -0.91 2.44 8.10
N ASP A 31 -0.74 3.47 7.27
CA ASP A 31 -1.68 4.59 7.17
C ASP A 31 -1.66 5.17 5.75
N LEU A 32 -2.75 5.00 5.03
CA LEU A 32 -2.91 5.43 3.64
C LEU A 32 -3.39 6.89 3.51
N GLN A 33 -3.51 7.62 4.64
CA GLN A 33 -4.04 8.97 4.67
C GLN A 33 -2.95 10.04 4.84
N VAL A 34 -1.69 9.66 4.97
CA VAL A 34 -0.58 10.59 5.23
C VAL A 34 -0.44 11.61 4.09
N GLU A 35 -0.40 11.14 2.86
CA GLU A 35 -0.29 12.00 1.67
C GLU A 35 -1.54 12.84 1.48
N ALA A 36 -2.73 12.25 1.69
CA ALA A 36 -4.01 12.93 1.55
C ALA A 36 -4.16 14.08 2.57
N GLU A 37 -3.78 13.86 3.84
CA GLU A 37 -3.78 14.89 4.89
C GLU A 37 -2.90 16.08 4.51
N ILE A 38 -1.70 15.82 4.02
CA ILE A 38 -0.77 16.87 3.59
C ILE A 38 -1.32 17.64 2.39
N LEU A 39 -2.03 16.96 1.48
CA LEU A 39 -2.62 17.57 0.29
C LEU A 39 -3.97 18.26 0.55
N GLY A 40 -4.43 18.29 1.79
CA GLY A 40 -5.56 19.12 2.22
C GLY A 40 -6.86 18.37 2.53
N CYS A 41 -6.82 17.04 2.62
CA CYS A 41 -7.94 16.29 3.17
C CYS A 41 -8.01 16.44 4.69
N ASP A 42 -9.19 16.65 5.24
CA ASP A 42 -9.43 16.51 6.67
C ASP A 42 -9.54 15.04 7.05
N LEU A 43 -9.02 14.69 8.24
CA LEU A 43 -9.09 13.35 8.78
C LEU A 43 -9.98 13.27 10.01
N ALA A 44 -10.88 12.29 10.01
CA ALA A 44 -11.57 11.87 11.23
C ALA A 44 -10.68 10.87 12.00
N TRP A 45 -10.46 11.13 13.27
CA TRP A 45 -9.60 10.34 14.15
C TRP A 45 -10.42 9.53 15.15
N TYR A 46 -10.05 8.26 15.31
CA TYR A 46 -10.72 7.32 16.20
C TYR A 46 -9.70 6.68 17.16
N ASP A 47 -10.17 6.21 18.33
CA ASP A 47 -9.28 5.67 19.35
C ASP A 47 -8.64 4.33 18.94
N ASN A 48 -9.39 3.46 18.26
CA ASN A 48 -9.00 2.06 18.01
C ASN A 48 -8.83 1.71 16.53
N THR A 49 -8.90 2.68 15.61
CA THR A 49 -8.71 2.47 14.18
C THR A 49 -7.80 3.54 13.60
N PRO A 50 -7.17 3.28 12.44
CA PRO A 50 -6.52 4.33 11.67
C PRO A 50 -7.47 5.48 11.35
N PRO A 51 -6.96 6.70 11.09
CA PRO A 51 -7.78 7.81 10.65
C PRO A 51 -8.44 7.51 9.29
N THR A 52 -9.53 8.21 9.01
CA THR A 52 -10.19 8.15 7.70
C THR A 52 -10.36 9.53 7.11
N VAL A 53 -10.24 9.64 5.79
CA VAL A 53 -10.52 10.89 5.06
C VAL A 53 -12.00 11.25 5.21
N CYS A 54 -12.31 12.50 5.55
CA CYS A 54 -13.67 13.01 5.71
C CYS A 54 -13.97 14.28 4.92
N SER A 55 -12.97 14.82 4.19
CA SER A 55 -13.18 15.89 3.21
C SER A 55 -12.31 15.65 1.97
N HIS A 56 -12.75 16.19 0.84
CA HIS A 56 -12.12 15.99 -0.46
C HIS A 56 -11.87 17.35 -1.12
N PRO A 57 -10.62 17.86 -1.13
CA PRO A 57 -10.32 19.21 -1.61
C PRO A 57 -10.68 19.44 -3.08
N LEU A 58 -10.82 18.38 -3.87
CA LEU A 58 -11.18 18.47 -5.28
C LEU A 58 -12.65 18.05 -5.55
N GLU A 59 -13.51 17.92 -4.52
CA GLU A 59 -14.89 17.46 -4.67
C GLU A 59 -15.71 18.40 -5.59
N GLY A 60 -15.52 19.72 -5.48
CA GLY A 60 -16.22 20.71 -6.26
C GLY A 60 -15.76 20.80 -7.72
N GLU A 61 -14.47 20.87 -7.95
CA GLU A 61 -13.85 21.02 -9.27
C GLU A 61 -12.58 20.19 -9.36
N LEU A 62 -12.40 19.47 -10.47
CA LEU A 62 -11.19 18.69 -10.72
C LEU A 62 -10.06 19.60 -11.25
N VAL A 63 -9.33 20.22 -10.33
CA VAL A 63 -8.15 21.03 -10.65
C VAL A 63 -6.91 20.28 -10.16
N ILE A 64 -5.99 19.95 -11.08
CA ILE A 64 -4.79 19.19 -10.72
C ILE A 64 -3.90 20.02 -9.79
N PRO A 65 -3.60 19.53 -8.57
CA PRO A 65 -2.75 20.26 -7.65
C PRO A 65 -1.31 20.37 -8.16
N THR A 66 -0.62 21.42 -7.75
CA THR A 66 0.82 21.62 -8.05
C THR A 66 1.71 21.44 -6.83
N ARG A 67 1.12 21.21 -5.66
CA ARG A 67 1.85 21.02 -4.42
C ARG A 67 2.67 19.75 -4.45
N ARG A 68 3.92 19.83 -4.00
CA ARG A 68 4.80 18.67 -3.78
C ARG A 68 4.93 18.46 -2.27
N ILE A 69 4.97 17.20 -1.84
CA ILE A 69 5.19 16.85 -0.44
C ILE A 69 6.68 16.97 -0.13
N GLN A 70 6.99 17.58 1.02
CA GLN A 70 8.36 17.71 1.52
C GLN A 70 8.57 16.77 2.72
N LYS A 71 9.84 16.40 2.98
CA LYS A 71 10.21 15.59 4.16
C LYS A 71 9.79 16.20 5.50
N THR A 72 9.48 17.51 5.53
CA THR A 72 9.08 18.26 6.71
C THR A 72 7.57 18.40 6.86
N ASP A 73 6.79 17.89 5.88
CA ASP A 73 5.35 18.08 5.87
C ASP A 73 4.63 17.05 6.74
N GLY A 74 3.56 17.50 7.39
CA GLY A 74 2.63 16.65 8.13
C GLY A 74 3.32 15.67 9.08
N ARG A 75 2.98 14.39 8.93
CA ARG A 75 3.53 13.29 9.74
C ARG A 75 4.76 12.62 9.12
N ILE A 76 5.25 13.06 7.96
CA ILE A 76 6.46 12.49 7.32
C ILE A 76 7.66 12.50 8.27
N PRO A 77 8.01 13.62 8.97
CA PRO A 77 9.15 13.62 9.89
C PRO A 77 9.08 12.55 10.98
N LEU A 78 7.88 12.34 11.53
CA LEU A 78 7.63 11.32 12.55
C LEU A 78 7.88 9.92 11.99
N ILE A 79 7.35 9.62 10.81
CA ILE A 79 7.51 8.31 10.16
C ILE A 79 9.00 8.05 9.88
N LEU A 80 9.69 9.01 9.29
CA LEU A 80 11.10 8.88 8.96
C LEU A 80 11.99 8.70 10.21
N ASP A 81 11.65 9.34 11.33
CA ASP A 81 12.35 9.15 12.59
C ASP A 81 12.18 7.71 13.10
N VAL A 82 10.94 7.21 13.14
CA VAL A 82 10.65 5.86 13.58
C VAL A 82 11.32 4.82 12.70
N MET A 83 11.29 5.00 11.35
CA MET A 83 11.95 4.10 10.41
C MET A 83 13.46 4.00 10.69
N ARG A 84 14.14 5.15 10.85
CA ARG A 84 15.59 5.16 11.15
C ARG A 84 15.91 4.49 12.48
N ARG A 85 15.14 4.79 13.53
CA ARG A 85 15.32 4.21 14.86
C ARG A 85 15.08 2.69 14.83
N PHE A 86 14.01 2.25 14.18
CA PHE A 86 13.68 0.84 14.06
C PHE A 86 14.76 0.08 13.29
N LYS A 87 15.20 0.59 12.13
CA LYS A 87 16.25 -0.03 11.32
C LYS A 87 17.58 -0.11 12.07
N ALA A 88 17.92 0.91 12.85
CA ALA A 88 19.12 0.90 13.69
C ALA A 88 19.06 -0.14 14.83
N ALA A 89 17.87 -0.32 15.42
CA ALA A 89 17.67 -1.27 16.52
C ALA A 89 17.52 -2.72 16.03
N LYS A 90 16.93 -2.92 14.85
CA LYS A 90 16.56 -4.23 14.27
C LYS A 90 17.00 -4.32 12.79
N PRO A 91 18.33 -4.34 12.53
CA PRO A 91 18.86 -4.30 11.16
C PRO A 91 18.51 -5.55 10.33
N ASP A 92 18.24 -6.68 10.98
CA ASP A 92 17.95 -7.96 10.34
C ASP A 92 16.49 -8.14 9.95
N ILE A 93 15.59 -7.26 10.42
CA ILE A 93 14.17 -7.26 10.05
C ILE A 93 13.98 -6.47 8.75
N ALA A 94 13.30 -7.07 7.76
CA ALA A 94 12.96 -6.38 6.53
C ALA A 94 11.92 -5.27 6.81
N MET A 95 12.29 -4.02 6.58
CA MET A 95 11.42 -2.88 6.85
C MET A 95 10.69 -2.44 5.59
N TYR A 96 9.35 -2.49 5.64
CA TYR A 96 8.48 -2.03 4.58
C TYR A 96 8.17 -0.54 4.71
N GLY A 97 8.40 0.23 3.65
CA GLY A 97 7.84 1.56 3.48
C GLY A 97 6.50 1.44 2.74
N LEU A 98 5.40 1.72 3.43
CA LEU A 98 4.06 1.70 2.83
C LEU A 98 3.68 3.09 2.35
N VAL A 99 3.30 3.20 1.09
CA VAL A 99 2.78 4.42 0.47
C VAL A 99 1.35 4.20 -0.01
N CYS A 100 0.53 5.23 0.03
CA CYS A 100 -0.81 5.19 -0.56
C CYS A 100 -0.68 4.98 -2.08
N GLY A 101 -1.45 4.05 -2.66
CA GLY A 101 -1.47 3.88 -4.11
C GLY A 101 -2.02 5.11 -4.83
N PRO A 102 -1.54 5.41 -6.04
CA PRO A 102 -1.94 6.60 -6.79
C PRO A 102 -3.44 6.76 -7.00
N PHE A 103 -4.17 5.67 -7.21
CA PHE A 103 -5.62 5.73 -7.44
C PHE A 103 -6.39 5.96 -6.14
N THR A 104 -6.00 5.31 -5.06
CA THR A 104 -6.59 5.58 -3.73
C THR A 104 -6.31 7.03 -3.30
N LEU A 105 -5.09 7.54 -3.53
CA LEU A 105 -4.79 8.95 -3.24
C LEU A 105 -5.63 9.90 -4.10
N ALA A 106 -5.79 9.62 -5.39
CA ALA A 106 -6.63 10.40 -6.28
C ALA A 106 -8.10 10.43 -5.80
N SER A 107 -8.61 9.28 -5.33
CA SER A 107 -9.94 9.20 -4.73
C SER A 107 -10.04 9.95 -3.39
N HIS A 108 -9.00 9.92 -2.56
CA HIS A 108 -8.99 10.73 -1.35
C HIS A 108 -9.11 12.23 -1.67
N LEU A 109 -8.49 12.70 -2.75
CA LEU A 109 -8.55 14.10 -3.16
C LEU A 109 -9.90 14.45 -3.83
N ARG A 110 -10.42 13.59 -4.70
CA ARG A 110 -11.62 13.84 -5.53
C ARG A 110 -12.92 13.34 -4.90
N GLY A 111 -12.83 12.45 -3.92
CA GLY A 111 -13.99 11.73 -3.40
C GLY A 111 -14.50 10.68 -4.39
N THR A 112 -15.73 10.22 -4.18
CA THR A 112 -16.38 9.23 -5.04
C THR A 112 -16.67 9.73 -6.46
N ASN A 113 -16.59 11.04 -6.69
CA ASN A 113 -16.77 11.63 -8.03
C ASN A 113 -15.76 11.09 -9.03
N ILE A 114 -14.58 10.64 -8.58
CA ILE A 114 -13.55 10.06 -9.46
C ILE A 114 -14.11 8.93 -10.35
N PHE A 115 -15.03 8.11 -9.84
CA PHE A 115 -15.63 7.02 -10.60
C PHE A 115 -16.55 7.49 -11.72
N MET A 116 -17.20 8.66 -11.56
CA MET A 116 -17.98 9.28 -12.63
C MET A 116 -17.07 9.98 -13.62
N ASP A 117 -16.06 10.70 -13.11
CA ASP A 117 -15.09 11.41 -13.94
C ASP A 117 -14.31 10.46 -14.87
N MET A 118 -14.11 9.19 -14.50
CA MET A 118 -13.52 8.16 -15.40
C MET A 118 -14.30 8.01 -16.73
N TYR A 119 -15.56 8.41 -16.77
CA TYR A 119 -16.40 8.41 -17.98
C TYR A 119 -16.59 9.80 -18.57
N ASP A 120 -16.67 10.83 -17.71
CA ASP A 120 -17.07 12.18 -18.11
C ASP A 120 -15.86 13.09 -18.38
N ASP A 121 -14.71 12.84 -17.72
CA ASP A 121 -13.46 13.61 -17.84
C ASP A 121 -12.22 12.70 -17.73
N GLU A 122 -12.07 11.81 -18.71
CA GLU A 122 -10.98 10.84 -18.78
C GLU A 122 -9.58 11.49 -18.66
N ASP A 123 -9.37 12.63 -19.34
CA ASP A 123 -8.09 13.35 -19.34
C ASP A 123 -7.81 13.96 -17.96
N GLY A 124 -8.81 14.48 -17.28
CA GLY A 124 -8.69 14.99 -15.91
C GLY A 124 -8.31 13.91 -14.93
N VAL A 125 -8.94 12.72 -15.00
CA VAL A 125 -8.60 11.58 -14.14
C VAL A 125 -7.18 11.08 -14.42
N LYS A 126 -6.79 10.94 -15.68
CA LYS A 126 -5.41 10.55 -16.05
C LYS A 126 -4.38 11.54 -15.50
N ALA A 127 -4.65 12.84 -15.60
CA ALA A 127 -3.77 13.88 -15.07
C ALA A 127 -3.70 13.82 -13.52
N LEU A 128 -4.82 13.59 -12.84
CA LEU A 128 -4.84 13.46 -11.38
C LEU A 128 -4.08 12.23 -10.90
N VAL A 129 -4.29 11.07 -11.52
CA VAL A 129 -3.56 9.83 -11.16
C VAL A 129 -2.06 9.96 -11.45
N ALA A 130 -1.68 10.61 -12.55
CA ALA A 130 -0.27 10.88 -12.86
C ALA A 130 0.37 11.81 -11.82
N TYR A 131 -0.34 12.86 -11.37
CA TYR A 131 0.10 13.72 -10.26
C TYR A 131 0.25 12.92 -8.96
N CYS A 132 -0.72 12.08 -8.62
CA CYS A 132 -0.65 11.24 -7.42
C CYS A 132 0.52 10.25 -7.49
N GLU A 133 0.83 9.65 -8.67
CA GLU A 133 2.02 8.81 -8.84
C GLU A 133 3.29 9.57 -8.49
N GLU A 134 3.43 10.80 -8.96
CA GLU A 134 4.61 11.62 -8.66
C GLU A 134 4.76 11.89 -7.17
N VAL A 135 3.65 12.22 -6.49
CA VAL A 135 3.64 12.45 -5.04
C VAL A 135 4.03 11.19 -4.27
N VAL A 136 3.39 10.06 -4.60
CA VAL A 136 3.65 8.78 -3.94
C VAL A 136 5.09 8.32 -4.14
N ARG A 137 5.63 8.51 -5.33
CA ARG A 137 7.02 8.17 -5.65
C ARG A 137 8.02 9.03 -4.87
N GLU A 138 7.74 10.33 -4.67
CA GLU A 138 8.57 11.18 -3.80
C GLU A 138 8.55 10.71 -2.35
N VAL A 139 7.39 10.36 -1.81
CA VAL A 139 7.29 9.83 -0.43
C VAL A 139 8.02 8.49 -0.31
N ALA A 140 7.91 7.61 -1.32
CA ALA A 140 8.68 6.37 -1.38
C ALA A 140 10.20 6.63 -1.33
N GLU A 141 10.69 7.65 -2.04
CA GLU A 141 12.11 8.04 -1.97
C GLU A 141 12.53 8.48 -0.57
N TYR A 142 11.67 9.17 0.18
CA TYR A 142 11.96 9.53 1.57
C TYR A 142 12.06 8.30 2.48
N TYR A 143 11.23 7.29 2.26
CA TYR A 143 11.28 6.03 3.01
C TYR A 143 12.53 5.22 2.65
N ILE A 144 12.94 5.20 1.39
CA ILE A 144 14.21 4.59 0.95
C ILE A 144 15.41 5.24 1.66
N GLU A 145 15.45 6.57 1.71
CA GLU A 145 16.50 7.31 2.42
C GLU A 145 16.47 7.09 3.95
N ALA A 146 15.31 6.76 4.51
CA ALA A 146 15.18 6.39 5.92
C ALA A 146 15.59 4.95 6.22
N GLY A 147 15.93 4.15 5.18
CA GLY A 147 16.50 2.82 5.30
C GLY A 147 15.49 1.68 5.19
N CYS A 148 14.32 1.88 4.54
CA CYS A 148 13.45 0.75 4.23
C CYS A 148 14.09 -0.21 3.21
N ASP A 149 13.69 -1.47 3.26
CA ASP A 149 14.21 -2.53 2.42
C ASP A 149 13.26 -2.85 1.25
N ILE A 150 11.98 -2.50 1.39
CA ILE A 150 10.93 -2.79 0.42
C ILE A 150 9.96 -1.60 0.38
N ILE A 151 9.51 -1.20 -0.80
CA ILE A 151 8.41 -0.23 -0.96
C ILE A 151 7.14 -0.98 -1.38
N ALA A 152 6.05 -0.77 -0.64
CA ALA A 152 4.73 -1.31 -0.98
C ALA A 152 3.76 -0.17 -1.32
N ALA A 153 3.28 -0.16 -2.57
CA ALA A 153 2.17 0.69 -2.98
C ALA A 153 0.85 -0.03 -2.65
N VAL A 154 0.08 0.54 -1.73
CA VAL A 154 -1.17 -0.05 -1.23
C VAL A 154 -2.35 0.69 -1.84
N ASP A 155 -3.09 0.02 -2.74
CA ASP A 155 -4.19 0.64 -3.49
C ASP A 155 -5.47 -0.20 -3.46
N PRO A 156 -6.25 -0.14 -2.37
CA PRO A 156 -7.49 -0.91 -2.22
C PRO A 156 -8.49 -0.69 -3.35
N LEU A 157 -8.55 0.53 -3.91
CA LEU A 157 -9.56 0.88 -4.92
C LEU A 157 -9.33 0.23 -6.28
N VAL A 158 -8.17 -0.36 -6.53
CA VAL A 158 -7.94 -1.21 -7.72
C VAL A 158 -8.91 -2.38 -7.77
N SER A 159 -9.38 -2.89 -6.64
CA SER A 159 -10.41 -3.94 -6.57
C SER A 159 -11.79 -3.50 -7.09
N GLN A 160 -12.04 -2.19 -7.19
CA GLN A 160 -13.35 -1.61 -7.52
C GLN A 160 -13.51 -1.31 -9.02
N ILE A 161 -12.47 -1.44 -9.83
CA ILE A 161 -12.48 -1.08 -11.25
C ILE A 161 -12.28 -2.29 -12.15
N SER A 162 -12.71 -2.17 -13.41
CA SER A 162 -12.51 -3.21 -14.41
C SER A 162 -11.06 -3.24 -14.93
N PRO A 163 -10.63 -4.35 -15.56
CA PRO A 163 -9.33 -4.41 -16.24
C PRO A 163 -9.13 -3.32 -17.29
N ASP A 164 -10.16 -2.98 -18.07
CA ASP A 164 -10.08 -1.91 -19.07
C ASP A 164 -9.84 -0.54 -18.43
N MET A 165 -10.50 -0.27 -17.30
CA MET A 165 -10.25 0.95 -16.52
C MET A 165 -8.84 0.96 -15.93
N PHE A 166 -8.37 -0.19 -15.41
CA PHE A 166 -7.00 -0.31 -14.93
C PHE A 166 -6.00 0.00 -16.06
N GLU A 167 -6.18 -0.58 -17.23
CA GLU A 167 -5.31 -0.33 -18.38
C GLU A 167 -5.32 1.15 -18.79
N THR A 168 -6.51 1.76 -18.84
CA THR A 168 -6.68 3.14 -19.29
C THR A 168 -6.06 4.16 -18.33
N PHE A 169 -6.23 3.97 -17.01
CA PHE A 169 -5.91 5.00 -16.01
C PHE A 169 -4.68 4.66 -15.17
N LEU A 170 -4.39 3.39 -14.92
CA LEU A 170 -3.44 2.98 -13.90
C LEU A 170 -2.19 2.29 -14.44
N SER A 171 -2.28 1.61 -15.59
CA SER A 171 -1.17 0.83 -16.14
C SER A 171 0.10 1.68 -16.36
N GLY A 172 -0.05 2.87 -16.96
CA GLY A 172 1.06 3.80 -17.18
C GLY A 172 1.71 4.29 -15.88
N PRO A 173 0.94 4.91 -14.95
CA PRO A 173 1.44 5.36 -13.65
C PRO A 173 2.13 4.27 -12.84
N TYR A 174 1.54 3.07 -12.72
CA TYR A 174 2.17 1.97 -11.98
C TYR A 174 3.42 1.43 -12.67
N THR A 175 3.43 1.34 -14.00
CA THR A 175 4.63 0.94 -14.74
C THR A 175 5.78 1.91 -14.46
N LYS A 176 5.51 3.21 -14.45
CA LYS A 176 6.48 4.27 -14.13
C LYS A 176 6.97 4.16 -12.67
N PHE A 177 6.04 3.97 -11.72
CA PHE A 177 6.36 3.81 -10.31
C PHE A 177 7.30 2.63 -10.07
N PHE A 178 6.94 1.42 -10.52
CA PHE A 178 7.75 0.22 -10.32
C PHE A 178 9.06 0.25 -11.13
N ALA A 179 9.10 0.89 -12.28
CA ALA A 179 10.34 1.12 -13.01
C ALA A 179 11.31 1.98 -12.18
N SER A 180 10.82 3.07 -11.56
CA SER A 180 11.63 3.91 -10.68
C SER A 180 12.17 3.15 -9.47
N MET A 181 11.40 2.24 -8.87
CA MET A 181 11.89 1.39 -7.78
C MET A 181 13.02 0.47 -8.26
N ARG A 182 12.85 -0.18 -9.40
CA ARG A 182 13.90 -1.03 -9.99
C ARG A 182 15.18 -0.27 -10.33
N GLU A 183 15.09 0.94 -10.86
CA GLU A 183 16.25 1.80 -11.15
C GLU A 183 17.07 2.11 -9.89
N LYS A 184 16.41 2.17 -8.74
CA LYS A 184 17.03 2.39 -7.43
C LYS A 184 17.50 1.08 -6.77
N GLY A 185 17.26 -0.08 -7.39
CA GLY A 185 17.53 -1.39 -6.80
C GLY A 185 16.64 -1.70 -5.58
N MET A 186 15.47 -1.05 -5.49
CA MET A 186 14.53 -1.20 -4.39
C MET A 186 13.46 -2.23 -4.75
N PRO A 187 13.36 -3.35 -4.01
CA PRO A 187 12.25 -4.29 -4.13
C PRO A 187 10.90 -3.59 -3.92
N SER A 188 9.90 -3.98 -4.70
CA SER A 188 8.61 -3.32 -4.70
C SER A 188 7.45 -4.31 -4.61
N SER A 189 6.38 -3.91 -3.91
CA SER A 189 5.16 -4.69 -3.78
C SER A 189 3.96 -3.86 -4.22
N PHE A 190 3.06 -4.49 -4.96
CA PHE A 190 1.74 -3.95 -5.28
C PHE A 190 0.70 -4.64 -4.39
N PHE A 191 0.15 -3.92 -3.41
CA PHE A 191 -0.79 -4.49 -2.47
C PHE A 191 -2.21 -3.97 -2.73
N VAL A 192 -3.13 -4.89 -2.99
CA VAL A 192 -4.55 -4.59 -3.21
C VAL A 192 -5.41 -5.36 -2.21
N CYS A 193 -6.15 -4.62 -1.38
CA CYS A 193 -7.20 -5.18 -0.52
C CYS A 193 -8.50 -5.35 -1.32
N GLY A 194 -9.34 -6.32 -0.91
CA GLY A 194 -10.59 -6.65 -1.60
C GLY A 194 -10.39 -7.59 -2.79
N ASP A 195 -11.45 -7.87 -3.51
CA ASP A 195 -11.42 -8.82 -4.65
C ASP A 195 -10.76 -8.21 -5.89
N ALA A 196 -9.45 -8.37 -5.98
CA ALA A 196 -8.66 -7.93 -7.14
C ALA A 196 -8.52 -9.01 -8.23
N THR A 197 -9.25 -10.12 -8.17
CA THR A 197 -9.11 -11.28 -9.07
C THR A 197 -9.01 -10.87 -10.54
N LYS A 198 -9.87 -9.93 -10.98
CA LYS A 198 -9.91 -9.47 -12.39
C LYS A 198 -8.68 -8.67 -12.80
N ASN A 199 -7.99 -8.05 -11.83
CA ASN A 199 -6.90 -7.13 -12.07
C ASN A 199 -5.50 -7.75 -11.83
N ILE A 200 -5.41 -9.04 -11.44
CA ILE A 200 -4.10 -9.69 -11.21
C ILE A 200 -3.22 -9.64 -12.47
N GLU A 201 -3.76 -9.98 -13.64
CA GLU A 201 -3.00 -9.93 -14.90
C GLU A 201 -2.58 -8.49 -15.27
N PRO A 202 -3.47 -7.47 -15.29
CA PRO A 202 -3.08 -6.07 -15.45
C PRO A 202 -2.02 -5.59 -14.45
N MET A 203 -2.12 -6.00 -13.18
CA MET A 203 -1.12 -5.68 -12.15
C MET A 203 0.25 -6.31 -12.49
N CYS A 204 0.28 -7.57 -12.92
CA CYS A 204 1.51 -8.23 -13.35
C CYS A 204 2.22 -7.48 -14.48
N LEU A 205 1.47 -6.94 -15.44
CA LEU A 205 2.02 -6.18 -16.58
C LEU A 205 2.73 -4.89 -16.16
N THR A 206 2.43 -4.33 -14.99
CA THR A 206 3.16 -3.17 -14.43
C THR A 206 4.51 -3.54 -13.82
N ARG A 207 4.79 -4.84 -13.66
CA ARG A 207 6.06 -5.42 -13.21
C ARG A 207 6.51 -5.01 -11.81
N PRO A 208 5.69 -5.16 -10.76
CA PRO A 208 6.19 -5.15 -9.39
C PRO A 208 7.05 -6.41 -9.15
N ASP A 209 7.85 -6.42 -8.08
CA ASP A 209 8.56 -7.64 -7.65
C ASP A 209 7.65 -8.60 -6.89
N CYS A 210 6.61 -8.06 -6.23
CA CYS A 210 5.62 -8.80 -5.47
C CYS A 210 4.22 -8.23 -5.71
N ILE A 211 3.22 -9.12 -5.73
CA ILE A 211 1.80 -8.75 -5.63
C ILE A 211 1.27 -9.33 -4.32
N ALA A 212 0.77 -8.46 -3.43
CA ALA A 212 0.11 -8.84 -2.20
C ALA A 212 -1.41 -8.72 -2.36
N ILE A 213 -2.13 -9.75 -1.95
CA ILE A 213 -3.57 -9.89 -2.19
C ILE A 213 -4.35 -10.16 -0.91
N ASP A 214 -5.63 -9.81 -0.99
CA ASP A 214 -6.64 -10.00 0.04
C ASP A 214 -7.17 -11.45 0.09
N GLU A 215 -7.79 -11.81 1.23
CA GLU A 215 -8.43 -13.10 1.45
C GLU A 215 -9.53 -13.46 0.44
N ASN A 216 -10.10 -12.48 -0.27
CA ASN A 216 -11.15 -12.65 -1.26
C ASN A 216 -10.64 -13.16 -2.63
N VAL A 217 -9.34 -13.20 -2.83
CA VAL A 217 -8.72 -13.68 -4.07
C VAL A 217 -8.30 -15.15 -3.92
N ASP A 218 -8.61 -16.00 -4.90
CA ASP A 218 -8.04 -17.35 -4.96
C ASP A 218 -6.53 -17.25 -5.23
N ILE A 219 -5.74 -17.42 -4.17
CA ILE A 219 -4.27 -17.28 -4.26
C ILE A 219 -3.62 -18.32 -5.15
N VAL A 220 -4.21 -19.53 -5.28
CA VAL A 220 -3.66 -20.58 -6.13
C VAL A 220 -3.82 -20.22 -7.61
N GLU A 221 -4.97 -19.66 -7.99
CA GLU A 221 -5.18 -19.16 -9.35
C GLU A 221 -4.35 -17.91 -9.63
N ALA A 222 -4.31 -16.98 -8.68
CA ALA A 222 -3.48 -15.79 -8.79
C ALA A 222 -1.98 -16.13 -8.92
N LYS A 223 -1.49 -17.16 -8.20
CA LYS A 223 -0.09 -17.62 -8.31
C LYS A 223 0.27 -18.09 -9.72
N LYS A 224 -0.64 -18.72 -10.43
CA LYS A 224 -0.36 -19.16 -11.81
C LYS A 224 -0.05 -17.95 -12.72
N LEU A 225 -0.78 -16.85 -12.53
CA LEU A 225 -0.54 -15.62 -13.27
C LEU A 225 0.78 -14.95 -12.85
N THR A 226 1.00 -14.79 -11.55
CA THR A 226 2.23 -14.16 -11.06
C THR A 226 3.48 -14.96 -11.41
N ASP A 227 3.42 -16.31 -11.35
CA ASP A 227 4.53 -17.19 -11.74
C ASP A 227 4.85 -17.07 -13.25
N ALA A 228 3.84 -16.93 -14.11
CA ALA A 228 4.03 -16.72 -15.56
C ALA A 228 4.78 -15.42 -15.88
N HIS A 229 4.64 -14.41 -15.01
CA HIS A 229 5.35 -13.13 -15.12
C HIS A 229 6.63 -13.07 -14.27
N GLY A 230 6.95 -14.11 -13.53
CA GLY A 230 8.13 -14.15 -12.67
C GLY A 230 8.01 -13.31 -11.39
N ILE A 231 6.78 -12.99 -10.96
CA ILE A 231 6.46 -12.13 -9.82
C ILE A 231 6.16 -12.98 -8.59
N THR A 232 6.62 -12.53 -7.43
CA THR A 232 6.27 -13.14 -6.13
C THR A 232 4.84 -12.81 -5.76
N ILE A 233 4.12 -13.76 -5.14
CA ILE A 233 2.80 -13.49 -4.56
C ILE A 233 2.87 -13.53 -3.03
N SER A 234 2.11 -12.67 -2.36
CA SER A 234 2.02 -12.57 -0.91
C SER A 234 0.57 -12.59 -0.45
N GLY A 235 0.32 -13.22 0.69
CA GLY A 235 -1.01 -13.33 1.31
C GLY A 235 -1.35 -14.79 1.53
N ASN A 236 -2.57 -15.17 1.83
CA ASN A 236 -3.77 -14.37 2.09
C ASN A 236 -4.61 -15.09 3.16
N LEU A 237 -4.05 -15.20 4.36
CA LEU A 237 -4.80 -15.76 5.49
C LEU A 237 -6.07 -14.93 5.74
N GLN A 238 -7.18 -15.62 6.03
CA GLN A 238 -8.45 -14.96 6.29
C GLN A 238 -8.39 -14.11 7.56
N LEU A 239 -8.50 -12.80 7.39
CA LEU A 239 -8.38 -11.82 8.46
C LEU A 239 -9.50 -11.96 9.50
N THR A 240 -10.74 -12.04 9.02
CA THR A 240 -11.90 -12.02 9.93
C THR A 240 -12.17 -13.40 10.52
N ILE A 241 -12.33 -14.41 9.71
CA ILE A 241 -12.76 -15.74 10.17
C ILE A 241 -11.63 -16.45 10.91
N THR A 242 -10.41 -16.39 10.38
CA THR A 242 -9.28 -17.14 10.94
C THR A 242 -8.51 -16.31 11.96
N MET A 243 -8.05 -15.09 11.60
CA MET A 243 -7.15 -14.32 12.47
C MET A 243 -7.89 -13.65 13.62
N LEU A 244 -9.04 -13.02 13.39
CA LEU A 244 -9.78 -12.29 14.42
C LEU A 244 -10.67 -13.18 15.27
N LEU A 245 -11.44 -14.08 14.66
CA LEU A 245 -12.46 -14.90 15.33
C LEU A 245 -12.00 -16.34 15.58
N GLY A 246 -10.97 -16.81 14.92
CA GLY A 246 -10.41 -18.14 15.07
C GLY A 246 -9.53 -18.29 16.31
N THR A 247 -9.29 -19.54 16.70
CA THR A 247 -8.34 -19.90 17.76
C THR A 247 -6.90 -19.88 17.23
N GLN A 248 -5.91 -19.96 18.13
CA GLN A 248 -4.50 -20.12 17.74
C GLN A 248 -4.29 -21.38 16.87
N GLN A 249 -5.03 -22.48 17.19
CA GLN A 249 -4.96 -23.71 16.40
C GLN A 249 -5.55 -23.53 15.00
N ASP A 250 -6.64 -22.78 14.85
CA ASP A 250 -7.22 -22.48 13.53
C ASP A 250 -6.24 -21.64 12.69
N ASN A 251 -5.59 -20.66 13.29
CA ASN A 251 -4.56 -19.86 12.63
C ASN A 251 -3.36 -20.69 12.18
N GLN A 252 -2.84 -21.53 13.08
CA GLN A 252 -1.73 -22.42 12.77
C GLN A 252 -2.07 -23.39 11.64
N LYS A 253 -3.26 -23.99 11.70
CA LYS A 253 -3.73 -24.91 10.67
C LYS A 253 -3.86 -24.21 9.31
N ALA A 254 -4.50 -23.06 9.29
CA ALA A 254 -4.67 -22.29 8.05
C ALA A 254 -3.32 -21.86 7.43
N ALA A 255 -2.36 -21.45 8.25
CA ALA A 255 -1.01 -21.10 7.79
C ALA A 255 -0.29 -22.33 7.19
N ILE A 256 -0.33 -23.49 7.85
CA ILE A 256 0.27 -24.73 7.35
C ILE A 256 -0.39 -25.13 6.01
N GLU A 257 -1.72 -25.14 5.95
CA GLU A 257 -2.45 -25.50 4.73
C GLU A 257 -2.13 -24.56 3.56
N LEU A 258 -1.97 -23.27 3.84
CA LEU A 258 -1.57 -22.26 2.85
C LEU A 258 -0.15 -22.53 2.35
N MET A 259 0.80 -22.74 3.26
CA MET A 259 2.20 -23.05 2.92
C MET A 259 2.31 -24.36 2.11
N ASP A 260 1.56 -25.41 2.48
CA ASP A 260 1.53 -26.68 1.74
C ASP A 260 1.00 -26.52 0.32
N LYS A 261 -0.01 -25.65 0.12
CA LYS A 261 -0.56 -25.35 -1.21
C LYS A 261 0.38 -24.52 -2.08
N MET A 262 1.06 -23.55 -1.46
CA MET A 262 1.83 -22.55 -2.20
C MET A 262 3.29 -22.95 -2.41
N GLY A 263 3.83 -23.77 -1.52
CA GLY A 263 5.27 -24.06 -1.47
C GLY A 263 6.08 -22.83 -1.08
N THR A 264 7.40 -22.89 -1.30
CA THR A 264 8.33 -21.83 -0.89
C THR A 264 8.84 -20.98 -2.07
N HIS A 265 8.48 -21.34 -3.30
CA HIS A 265 8.97 -20.61 -4.48
C HIS A 265 8.08 -19.42 -4.81
N ARG A 266 8.64 -18.23 -4.77
CA ARG A 266 7.94 -16.95 -5.05
C ARG A 266 6.63 -16.81 -4.26
N PHE A 267 6.70 -17.12 -2.97
CA PHE A 267 5.58 -16.98 -2.05
C PHE A 267 6.06 -16.39 -0.71
N ILE A 268 5.30 -15.42 -0.18
CA ILE A 268 5.52 -14.77 1.10
C ILE A 268 4.23 -14.83 1.92
#